data_6db0911d9f0567d32079c86337e484f7
#
_entry.id   6db0911d9f0567d32079c86337e484f7
#
_cell.length_a   1.000
_cell.length_b   1.000
_cell.length_c   1.000
_cell.angle_alpha   90.00
_cell.angle_beta   90.00
_cell.angle_gamma   90.00
#
_symmetry.space_group_name_H-M   'P 1'
#
loop_
_entity.id
_entity.type
_entity.pdbx_description
1 polymer ?
#
loop_
_entity_poly.entity_id
_entity_poly.type
_entity_poly.pdbx_seq_one_letter_code
_entity_poly.pdbx_strand_id
1 'polypeptide(L)'
;MGIKKKERDLLASGKRSFKIEVPYQLIESGKKGEKKPLILYLHGYNENIKTFQVRCSRFLDIHAYHLFVQGPYPIYDQTGKKTVSNWGRSWYLYDGKRKQFIKSLEITSEFIQEVIDNLIKFINVSKICVLGYSMGGYQAGFFSLTRWKHVNDVVVVCARIKTEVLKDSDFANLKHMNILAVHGRNDDKVRFEGQKEAIEQLKSKGLNSELKLLDGNHDFSSKVIEEIVSWMQSKDYKIT
;
A
#
# COMPACT_ATOMS: atom_id res chain seq x y z
N MET A 1 38.37 -7.77 46.97
CA MET A 1 37.81 -6.41 47.06
C MET A 1 36.75 -6.29 45.93
N GLY A 2 35.47 -6.47 46.26
CA GLY A 2 34.38 -6.40 45.25
C GLY A 2 34.06 -4.95 44.94
N ILE A 3 34.14 -4.61 43.65
CA ILE A 3 33.73 -3.30 43.16
C ILE A 3 32.19 -3.26 43.28
N LYS A 4 31.65 -2.53 44.26
CA LYS A 4 30.22 -2.23 44.35
C LYS A 4 29.83 -1.47 43.08
N LYS A 5 29.01 -2.08 42.20
CA LYS A 5 28.39 -1.43 41.04
C LYS A 5 27.50 -0.31 41.61
N LYS A 6 27.87 0.94 41.36
CA LYS A 6 27.05 2.10 41.72
C LYS A 6 25.76 2.01 40.89
N GLU A 7 24.61 1.74 41.53
CA GLU A 7 23.30 1.82 40.88
C GLU A 7 23.12 3.25 40.37
N ARG A 8 22.81 3.36 39.07
CA ARG A 8 22.50 4.64 38.42
C ARG A 8 21.00 4.68 38.20
N ASP A 9 20.32 5.65 38.81
CA ASP A 9 18.90 5.83 38.63
C ASP A 9 18.61 6.43 37.24
N LEU A 10 17.67 5.80 36.50
CA LEU A 10 17.15 6.34 35.26
C LEU A 10 16.18 7.49 35.60
N LEU A 11 16.60 8.72 35.44
CA LEU A 11 15.78 9.89 35.78
C LEU A 11 14.65 10.16 34.80
N ALA A 12 14.84 9.85 33.49
CA ALA A 12 13.82 10.02 32.47
C ALA A 12 14.06 9.12 31.27
N SER A 13 12.99 8.67 30.66
CA SER A 13 12.99 8.08 29.30
C SER A 13 11.75 8.53 28.55
N GLY A 14 11.85 8.62 27.23
CA GLY A 14 10.70 9.09 26.44
C GLY A 14 10.93 8.92 24.94
N LYS A 15 9.91 9.31 24.18
CA LYS A 15 9.93 9.32 22.72
C LYS A 15 9.58 10.71 22.22
N ARG A 16 10.23 11.16 21.17
CA ARG A 16 9.91 12.40 20.47
C ARG A 16 9.74 12.08 18.98
N SER A 17 8.77 12.73 18.37
CA SER A 17 8.59 12.66 16.91
C SER A 17 9.57 13.62 16.23
N PHE A 18 10.07 13.23 15.07
CA PHE A 18 10.80 14.12 14.16
C PHE A 18 10.22 14.00 12.76
N LYS A 19 10.37 15.02 11.96
CA LYS A 19 9.87 15.05 10.58
C LYS A 19 10.95 14.64 9.61
N ILE A 20 10.56 13.84 8.63
CA ILE A 20 11.39 13.49 7.46
C ILE A 20 10.61 13.87 6.21
N GLU A 21 11.33 14.28 5.17
CA GLU A 21 10.75 14.50 3.85
C GLU A 21 10.68 13.18 3.09
N VAL A 22 9.51 12.87 2.56
CA VAL A 22 9.26 11.64 1.79
C VAL A 22 8.76 12.05 0.40
N PRO A 23 9.49 11.69 -0.67
CA PRO A 23 9.10 12.09 -2.02
C PRO A 23 7.84 11.36 -2.50
N TYR A 24 7.10 12.03 -3.35
CA TYR A 24 6.06 11.45 -4.18
C TYR A 24 6.14 12.00 -5.60
N GLN A 25 5.52 11.34 -6.55
CA GLN A 25 5.44 11.76 -7.94
C GLN A 25 4.01 11.57 -8.45
N LEU A 26 3.48 12.61 -9.09
CA LEU A 26 2.19 12.58 -9.74
C LEU A 26 2.38 12.69 -11.25
N ILE A 27 1.86 11.72 -11.99
CA ILE A 27 1.88 11.66 -13.46
C ILE A 27 0.43 11.76 -13.93
N GLU A 28 0.17 12.55 -14.96
CA GLU A 28 -1.14 12.65 -15.57
C GLU A 28 -1.13 11.96 -16.94
N SER A 29 -2.00 10.96 -17.13
CA SER A 29 -2.21 10.27 -18.42
C SER A 29 -3.56 10.62 -19.04
N GLY A 30 -3.61 10.64 -20.37
CA GLY A 30 -4.77 11.05 -21.14
C GLY A 30 -4.93 12.57 -21.21
N LYS A 31 -6.14 13.05 -21.51
CA LYS A 31 -6.40 14.46 -21.73
C LYS A 31 -6.25 15.27 -20.43
N LYS A 32 -5.46 16.34 -20.49
CA LYS A 32 -5.10 17.15 -19.33
C LYS A 32 -6.31 17.88 -18.74
N GLY A 33 -6.33 17.98 -17.40
CA GLY A 33 -7.33 18.75 -16.65
C GLY A 33 -8.73 18.15 -16.59
N GLU A 34 -8.98 17.01 -17.24
CA GLU A 34 -10.26 16.31 -17.14
C GLU A 34 -10.46 15.65 -15.77
N LYS A 35 -11.74 15.48 -15.40
CA LYS A 35 -12.08 14.69 -14.23
C LYS A 35 -11.80 13.21 -14.50
N LYS A 36 -10.88 12.61 -13.74
CA LYS A 36 -10.42 11.23 -13.93
C LYS A 36 -10.03 10.54 -12.62
N PRO A 37 -9.88 9.21 -12.61
CA PRO A 37 -9.43 8.49 -11.43
C PRO A 37 -8.04 8.93 -10.97
N LEU A 38 -7.78 8.83 -9.65
CA LEU A 38 -6.45 8.84 -9.05
C LEU A 38 -6.08 7.41 -8.68
N ILE A 39 -4.95 6.91 -9.17
CA ILE A 39 -4.39 5.61 -8.83
C ILE A 39 -3.16 5.83 -7.96
N LEU A 40 -3.23 5.42 -6.71
CA LEU A 40 -2.13 5.43 -5.76
C LEU A 40 -1.34 4.12 -5.83
N TYR A 41 -0.03 4.20 -5.99
CA TYR A 41 0.88 3.05 -6.12
C TYR A 41 1.77 2.91 -4.89
N LEU A 42 1.72 1.74 -4.24
CA LEU A 42 2.51 1.40 -3.04
C LEU A 42 3.44 0.22 -3.36
N HIS A 43 4.74 0.48 -3.41
CA HIS A 43 5.78 -0.45 -3.83
C HIS A 43 6.04 -1.58 -2.82
N GLY A 44 6.74 -2.63 -3.23
CA GLY A 44 7.19 -3.73 -2.37
C GLY A 44 8.32 -3.34 -1.42
N TYR A 45 8.69 -4.28 -0.52
CA TYR A 45 9.84 -4.13 0.38
C TYR A 45 11.14 -3.93 -0.41
N ASN A 46 11.96 -3.00 0.06
CA ASN A 46 13.27 -2.68 -0.54
C ASN A 46 13.20 -2.13 -1.99
N GLU A 47 12.01 -1.76 -2.45
CA GLU A 47 11.82 -0.99 -3.67
C GLU A 47 11.76 0.52 -3.36
N ASN A 48 11.67 1.33 -4.40
CA ASN A 48 11.45 2.78 -4.35
C ASN A 48 10.56 3.22 -5.52
N ILE A 49 10.19 4.50 -5.57
CA ILE A 49 9.33 5.03 -6.65
C ILE A 49 9.90 4.67 -8.03
N LYS A 50 11.20 4.91 -8.25
CA LYS A 50 11.84 4.71 -9.57
C LYS A 50 11.74 3.26 -10.05
N THR A 51 12.05 2.30 -9.16
CA THR A 51 11.97 0.88 -9.52
C THR A 51 10.54 0.40 -9.71
N PHE A 52 9.61 0.91 -8.90
CA PHE A 52 8.21 0.50 -9.00
C PHE A 52 7.48 1.12 -10.19
N GLN A 53 7.82 2.36 -10.58
CA GLN A 53 7.30 2.97 -11.81
C GLN A 53 7.62 2.16 -13.06
N VAL A 54 8.83 1.64 -13.16
CA VAL A 54 9.23 0.77 -14.28
C VAL A 54 8.34 -0.48 -14.33
N ARG A 55 8.07 -1.09 -13.20
CA ARG A 55 7.17 -2.26 -13.12
C ARG A 55 5.72 -1.93 -13.44
N CYS A 56 5.28 -0.72 -13.09
CA CYS A 56 3.92 -0.23 -13.29
C CYS A 56 3.71 0.47 -14.63
N SER A 57 4.70 0.46 -15.56
CA SER A 57 4.66 1.25 -16.80
C SER A 57 3.37 1.04 -17.62
N ARG A 58 2.86 -0.18 -17.73
CA ARG A 58 1.59 -0.48 -18.45
C ARG A 58 0.35 0.17 -17.84
N PHE A 59 0.36 0.49 -16.54
CA PHE A 59 -0.77 1.20 -15.93
C PHE A 59 -0.80 2.67 -16.35
N LEU A 60 0.32 3.24 -16.82
CA LEU A 60 0.36 4.62 -17.30
C LEU A 60 -0.43 4.83 -18.60
N ASP A 61 -0.83 3.75 -19.27
CA ASP A 61 -1.76 3.79 -20.41
C ASP A 61 -3.23 3.99 -19.95
N ILE A 62 -3.52 3.93 -18.66
CA ILE A 62 -4.85 4.21 -18.13
C ILE A 62 -5.05 5.73 -18.04
N HIS A 63 -6.20 6.22 -18.52
CA HIS A 63 -6.61 7.63 -18.42
C HIS A 63 -6.88 8.00 -16.94
N ALA A 64 -5.82 8.41 -16.22
CA ALA A 64 -5.84 8.64 -14.78
C ALA A 64 -4.76 9.64 -14.34
N TYR A 65 -4.84 10.05 -13.07
CA TYR A 65 -3.72 10.57 -12.30
C TYR A 65 -3.02 9.40 -11.64
N HIS A 66 -1.70 9.27 -11.80
CA HIS A 66 -0.89 8.19 -11.23
C HIS A 66 0.01 8.76 -10.14
N LEU A 67 -0.32 8.45 -8.90
CA LEU A 67 0.41 8.91 -7.71
C LEU A 67 1.32 7.80 -7.20
N PHE A 68 2.62 7.98 -7.35
CA PHE A 68 3.65 7.12 -6.76
C PHE A 68 4.16 7.76 -5.49
N VAL A 69 3.99 7.09 -4.37
CA VAL A 69 4.46 7.55 -3.06
C VAL A 69 5.63 6.69 -2.62
N GLN A 70 6.62 7.30 -1.99
CA GLN A 70 7.76 6.60 -1.40
C GLN A 70 7.42 6.09 -0.01
N GLY A 71 7.80 4.86 0.31
CA GLY A 71 7.74 4.37 1.68
C GLY A 71 8.57 5.25 2.63
N PRO A 72 8.08 5.59 3.84
CA PRO A 72 8.74 6.56 4.71
C PRO A 72 10.00 6.01 5.40
N TYR A 73 10.11 4.69 5.56
CA TYR A 73 11.22 4.09 6.30
C TYR A 73 12.35 3.67 5.36
N PRO A 74 13.50 4.35 5.37
CA PRO A 74 14.64 3.99 4.52
C PRO A 74 15.27 2.67 4.98
N ILE A 75 15.68 1.87 4.00
CA ILE A 75 16.47 0.66 4.20
C ILE A 75 17.89 1.01 3.82
N TYR A 76 18.78 1.03 4.81
CA TYR A 76 20.19 1.39 4.62
C TYR A 76 20.89 0.45 3.62
N ASP A 77 21.53 1.03 2.61
CA ASP A 77 22.34 0.26 1.66
C ASP A 77 23.68 -0.11 2.27
N GLN A 78 23.79 -1.35 2.74
CA GLN A 78 25.03 -1.88 3.34
C GLN A 78 26.19 -1.97 2.34
N THR A 79 25.93 -1.93 1.04
CA THR A 79 26.97 -1.98 0.01
C THR A 79 27.70 -0.64 -0.17
N GLY A 80 27.12 0.45 0.29
CA GLY A 80 27.63 1.81 0.12
C GLY A 80 27.63 2.31 -1.33
N LYS A 81 27.03 1.56 -2.27
CA LYS A 81 27.06 1.87 -3.70
C LYS A 81 25.90 2.75 -4.15
N LYS A 82 24.82 2.83 -3.38
CA LYS A 82 23.62 3.60 -3.73
C LYS A 82 23.60 4.94 -3.01
N THR A 83 23.19 5.98 -3.71
CA THR A 83 22.81 7.25 -3.08
C THR A 83 21.53 7.09 -2.27
N VAL A 84 21.32 7.93 -1.26
CA VAL A 84 20.14 7.89 -0.36
C VAL A 84 18.81 7.90 -1.15
N SER A 85 18.76 8.64 -2.26
CA SER A 85 17.58 8.69 -3.16
C SER A 85 17.27 7.37 -3.86
N ASN A 86 18.25 6.48 -3.98
CA ASN A 86 18.10 5.16 -4.61
C ASN A 86 18.02 4.01 -3.58
N TRP A 87 18.02 4.33 -2.28
CA TRP A 87 17.80 3.29 -1.26
C TRP A 87 16.41 2.70 -1.37
N GLY A 88 16.33 1.42 -1.04
CA GLY A 88 15.04 0.76 -0.84
C GLY A 88 14.29 1.35 0.36
N ARG A 89 12.99 1.14 0.38
CA ARG A 89 12.09 1.69 1.38
C ARG A 89 11.14 0.63 1.94
N SER A 90 10.56 0.96 3.08
CA SER A 90 9.58 0.16 3.80
C SER A 90 8.37 1.04 4.18
N TRP A 91 7.21 0.43 4.27
CA TRP A 91 5.95 1.11 4.62
C TRP A 91 5.65 1.07 6.11
N TYR A 92 6.19 0.09 6.81
CA TYR A 92 5.94 -0.12 8.23
C TYR A 92 7.14 -0.79 8.91
N LEU A 93 7.13 -0.75 10.24
CA LEU A 93 8.10 -1.45 11.08
C LEU A 93 7.45 -2.72 11.63
N TYR A 94 8.17 -3.82 11.56
CA TYR A 94 7.70 -5.10 12.06
C TYR A 94 8.79 -5.82 12.87
N ASP A 95 8.51 -6.06 14.15
CA ASP A 95 9.39 -6.74 15.10
C ASP A 95 8.78 -8.05 15.61
N GLY A 96 7.79 -8.60 14.91
CA GLY A 96 6.99 -9.73 15.36
C GLY A 96 5.80 -9.35 16.26
N LYS A 97 5.68 -8.08 16.67
CA LYS A 97 4.62 -7.60 17.59
C LYS A 97 3.54 -6.82 16.86
N ARG A 98 2.31 -7.29 17.00
CA ARG A 98 1.13 -6.69 16.34
C ARG A 98 0.96 -5.19 16.65
N LYS A 99 1.17 -4.78 17.92
CA LYS A 99 0.93 -3.39 18.33
C LYS A 99 1.81 -2.39 17.58
N GLN A 100 3.12 -2.67 17.46
CA GLN A 100 4.06 -1.81 16.74
C GLN A 100 3.77 -1.82 15.23
N PHE A 101 3.44 -2.98 14.67
CA PHE A 101 3.05 -3.13 13.28
C PHE A 101 1.86 -2.23 12.92
N ILE A 102 0.73 -2.38 13.64
CA ILE A 102 -0.49 -1.57 13.39
C ILE A 102 -0.21 -0.07 13.57
N LYS A 103 0.54 0.30 14.61
CA LYS A 103 0.91 1.71 14.82
C LYS A 103 1.69 2.29 13.63
N SER A 104 2.63 1.55 13.07
CA SER A 104 3.42 2.03 11.93
C SER A 104 2.60 2.09 10.62
N LEU A 105 1.65 1.16 10.41
CA LEU A 105 0.70 1.25 9.31
C LEU A 105 -0.18 2.51 9.42
N GLU A 106 -0.63 2.84 10.64
CA GLU A 106 -1.47 4.01 10.89
C GLU A 106 -0.71 5.32 10.61
N ILE A 107 0.50 5.48 11.16
CA ILE A 107 1.35 6.67 10.91
C ILE A 107 1.62 6.85 9.41
N THR A 108 1.88 5.76 8.70
CA THR A 108 2.08 5.81 7.25
C THR A 108 0.79 6.14 6.51
N SER A 109 -0.37 5.68 7.01
CA SER A 109 -1.67 6.02 6.43
C SER A 109 -2.02 7.50 6.61
N GLU A 110 -1.69 8.09 7.75
CA GLU A 110 -1.81 9.55 7.98
C GLU A 110 -0.99 10.34 6.95
N PHE A 111 0.27 9.96 6.76
CA PHE A 111 1.14 10.58 5.75
C PHE A 111 0.57 10.46 4.33
N ILE A 112 0.13 9.26 3.92
CA ILE A 112 -0.47 9.05 2.59
C ILE A 112 -1.73 9.91 2.43
N GLN A 113 -2.57 10.01 3.46
CA GLN A 113 -3.78 10.82 3.44
C GLN A 113 -3.45 12.31 3.26
N GLU A 114 -2.45 12.83 3.98
CA GLU A 114 -1.98 14.22 3.83
C GLU A 114 -1.52 14.52 2.38
N VAL A 115 -0.81 13.59 1.75
CA VAL A 115 -0.40 13.73 0.34
C VAL A 115 -1.62 13.83 -0.57
N ILE A 116 -2.59 12.91 -0.42
CA ILE A 116 -3.82 12.91 -1.22
C ILE A 116 -4.62 14.20 -1.00
N ASP A 117 -4.86 14.59 0.25
CA ASP A 117 -5.65 15.78 0.61
C ASP A 117 -5.04 17.07 0.06
N ASN A 118 -3.74 17.12 -0.07
CA ASN A 118 -3.07 18.26 -0.71
C ASN A 118 -3.24 18.25 -2.23
N LEU A 119 -3.11 17.09 -2.88
CA LEU A 119 -3.18 16.97 -4.33
C LEU A 119 -4.59 17.20 -4.87
N ILE A 120 -5.64 16.68 -4.23
CA ILE A 120 -7.04 16.84 -4.70
C ILE A 120 -7.52 18.29 -4.72
N LYS A 121 -6.78 19.22 -4.11
CA LYS A 121 -7.04 20.67 -4.21
C LYS A 121 -6.67 21.25 -5.59
N PHE A 122 -5.81 20.54 -6.34
CA PHE A 122 -5.24 21.01 -7.60
C PHE A 122 -5.63 20.15 -8.81
N ILE A 123 -6.11 18.92 -8.57
CA ILE A 123 -6.50 17.96 -9.61
C ILE A 123 -7.96 17.56 -9.48
N ASN A 124 -8.61 17.25 -10.60
CA ASN A 124 -10.04 16.92 -10.64
C ASN A 124 -10.22 15.39 -10.58
N VAL A 125 -10.36 14.85 -9.37
CA VAL A 125 -10.46 13.41 -9.11
C VAL A 125 -11.90 12.92 -9.17
N SER A 126 -12.17 11.85 -9.93
CA SER A 126 -13.49 11.19 -9.98
C SER A 126 -13.66 10.10 -8.94
N LYS A 127 -12.63 9.33 -8.70
CA LYS A 127 -12.54 8.22 -7.72
C LYS A 127 -11.09 7.90 -7.41
N ILE A 128 -10.85 7.19 -6.33
CA ILE A 128 -9.51 6.80 -5.89
C ILE A 128 -9.38 5.28 -5.88
N CYS A 129 -8.34 4.77 -6.56
CA CYS A 129 -7.87 3.39 -6.49
C CYS A 129 -6.55 3.34 -5.72
N VAL A 130 -6.43 2.37 -4.83
CA VAL A 130 -5.17 2.09 -4.12
C VAL A 130 -4.63 0.74 -4.56
N LEU A 131 -3.46 0.73 -5.21
CA LEU A 131 -2.78 -0.46 -5.67
C LEU A 131 -1.49 -0.67 -4.88
N GLY A 132 -1.33 -1.82 -4.26
CA GLY A 132 -0.12 -2.16 -3.52
C GLY A 132 0.39 -3.57 -3.79
N TYR A 133 1.72 -3.70 -3.87
CA TYR A 133 2.41 -4.96 -4.04
C TYR A 133 3.17 -5.37 -2.78
N SER A 134 3.06 -6.64 -2.37
CA SER A 134 3.80 -7.21 -1.25
C SER A 134 3.65 -6.35 0.01
N MET A 135 4.73 -5.79 0.54
CA MET A 135 4.68 -4.88 1.68
C MET A 135 3.75 -3.67 1.45
N GLY A 136 3.77 -3.09 0.23
CA GLY A 136 2.81 -2.06 -0.19
C GLY A 136 1.38 -2.56 -0.27
N GLY A 137 1.17 -3.86 -0.55
CA GLY A 137 -0.15 -4.48 -0.53
C GLY A 137 -0.76 -4.54 0.88
N TYR A 138 0.03 -4.85 1.90
CA TYR A 138 -0.42 -4.75 3.30
C TYR A 138 -0.83 -3.32 3.66
N GLN A 139 -0.01 -2.32 3.25
CA GLN A 139 -0.32 -0.91 3.48
C GLN A 139 -1.55 -0.47 2.70
N ALA A 140 -1.70 -0.90 1.43
CA ALA A 140 -2.86 -0.59 0.59
C ALA A 140 -4.16 -1.10 1.22
N GLY A 141 -4.19 -2.36 1.64
CA GLY A 141 -5.33 -2.95 2.33
C GLY A 141 -5.67 -2.21 3.62
N PHE A 142 -4.67 -1.95 4.47
CA PHE A 142 -4.87 -1.25 5.74
C PHE A 142 -5.38 0.19 5.53
N PHE A 143 -4.72 0.96 4.66
CA PHE A 143 -5.11 2.33 4.31
C PHE A 143 -6.56 2.37 3.82
N SER A 144 -6.92 1.51 2.88
CA SER A 144 -8.24 1.50 2.28
C SER A 144 -9.34 1.17 3.30
N LEU A 145 -9.12 0.18 4.16
CA LEU A 145 -10.10 -0.19 5.18
C LEU A 145 -10.28 0.90 6.26
N THR A 146 -9.19 1.62 6.60
CA THR A 146 -9.23 2.66 7.65
C THR A 146 -9.57 4.06 7.10
N ARG A 147 -9.39 4.29 5.79
CA ARG A 147 -9.67 5.55 5.07
C ARG A 147 -10.77 5.38 4.01
N TRP A 148 -11.73 4.51 4.28
CA TRP A 148 -12.78 4.08 3.36
C TRP A 148 -13.56 5.22 2.69
N LYS A 149 -13.71 6.38 3.36
CA LYS A 149 -14.41 7.55 2.79
C LYS A 149 -13.76 8.10 1.53
N HIS A 150 -12.48 7.84 1.34
CA HIS A 150 -11.68 8.38 0.24
C HIS A 150 -11.37 7.34 -0.84
N VAL A 151 -11.60 6.04 -0.58
CA VAL A 151 -11.19 4.95 -1.46
C VAL A 151 -12.39 4.26 -2.08
N ASN A 152 -12.37 4.10 -3.40
CA ASN A 152 -13.41 3.41 -4.18
C ASN A 152 -12.97 2.00 -4.60
N ASP A 153 -11.72 1.86 -5.03
CA ASP A 153 -11.18 0.63 -5.59
C ASP A 153 -9.86 0.26 -4.90
N VAL A 154 -9.66 -1.02 -4.63
CA VAL A 154 -8.47 -1.53 -3.94
C VAL A 154 -7.90 -2.71 -4.70
N VAL A 155 -6.60 -2.68 -4.98
CA VAL A 155 -5.86 -3.79 -5.58
C VAL A 155 -4.72 -4.19 -4.65
N VAL A 156 -4.76 -5.42 -4.16
CA VAL A 156 -3.74 -5.98 -3.26
C VAL A 156 -3.06 -7.16 -3.95
N VAL A 157 -1.76 -7.04 -4.20
CA VAL A 157 -0.98 -8.05 -4.90
C VAL A 157 0.02 -8.72 -3.95
N CYS A 158 0.03 -10.05 -3.88
CA CYS A 158 0.95 -10.86 -3.08
C CYS A 158 1.04 -10.38 -1.61
N ALA A 159 -0.11 -10.05 -1.00
CA ALA A 159 -0.21 -9.59 0.37
C ALA A 159 -1.54 -10.03 0.99
N ARG A 160 -1.70 -9.80 2.29
CA ARG A 160 -2.94 -10.10 3.00
C ARG A 160 -3.62 -8.79 3.45
N ILE A 161 -4.91 -8.66 3.17
CA ILE A 161 -5.76 -7.61 3.74
C ILE A 161 -6.02 -7.92 5.21
N LYS A 162 -5.74 -6.97 6.09
CA LYS A 162 -5.85 -7.13 7.54
C LYS A 162 -7.26 -6.81 8.03
N THR A 163 -8.22 -7.68 7.74
CA THR A 163 -9.63 -7.51 8.15
C THR A 163 -9.83 -7.50 9.66
N GLU A 164 -8.91 -8.08 10.43
CA GLU A 164 -8.93 -8.11 11.89
C GLU A 164 -8.70 -6.73 12.57
N VAL A 165 -8.49 -5.68 11.81
CA VAL A 165 -8.46 -4.29 12.33
C VAL A 165 -9.84 -3.67 12.38
N LEU A 166 -10.83 -4.28 11.72
CA LEU A 166 -12.21 -3.82 11.64
C LEU A 166 -13.05 -4.40 12.78
N LYS A 167 -14.03 -3.61 13.24
CA LYS A 167 -15.15 -4.09 14.03
C LYS A 167 -16.29 -4.49 13.08
N ASP A 168 -17.23 -5.30 13.55
CA ASP A 168 -18.37 -5.72 12.73
C ASP A 168 -19.18 -4.55 12.16
N SER A 169 -19.33 -3.47 12.91
CA SER A 169 -20.00 -2.25 12.47
C SER A 169 -19.30 -1.55 11.31
N ASP A 170 -17.98 -1.71 11.14
CA ASP A 170 -17.21 -0.98 10.15
C ASP A 170 -17.47 -1.49 8.73
N PHE A 171 -17.80 -2.79 8.58
CA PHE A 171 -18.05 -3.40 7.26
C PHE A 171 -19.18 -2.72 6.48
N ALA A 172 -20.18 -2.16 7.16
CA ALA A 172 -21.27 -1.44 6.51
C ALA A 172 -20.76 -0.21 5.73
N ASN A 173 -19.72 0.44 6.22
CA ASN A 173 -19.12 1.61 5.60
C ASN A 173 -18.29 1.29 4.34
N LEU A 174 -17.91 0.03 4.14
CA LEU A 174 -17.03 -0.41 3.07
C LEU A 174 -17.78 -0.92 1.83
N LYS A 175 -19.12 -1.00 1.85
CA LYS A 175 -19.92 -1.64 0.80
C LYS A 175 -19.81 -0.99 -0.58
N HIS A 176 -19.39 0.27 -0.65
CA HIS A 176 -19.17 0.99 -1.92
C HIS A 176 -17.84 0.62 -2.60
N MET A 177 -16.94 -0.08 -1.88
CA MET A 177 -15.60 -0.40 -2.38
C MET A 177 -15.61 -1.66 -3.22
N ASN A 178 -14.81 -1.64 -4.30
CA ASN A 178 -14.44 -2.83 -5.05
C ASN A 178 -13.03 -3.27 -4.63
N ILE A 179 -12.85 -4.54 -4.31
CA ILE A 179 -11.60 -5.07 -3.78
C ILE A 179 -11.13 -6.23 -4.66
N LEU A 180 -9.96 -6.09 -5.26
CA LEU A 180 -9.27 -7.16 -5.98
C LEU A 180 -8.03 -7.58 -5.18
N ALA A 181 -7.92 -8.88 -4.94
CA ALA A 181 -6.67 -9.51 -4.52
C ALA A 181 -6.12 -10.35 -5.67
N VAL A 182 -4.83 -10.21 -5.98
CA VAL A 182 -4.12 -11.06 -6.96
C VAL A 182 -2.96 -11.73 -6.25
N HIS A 183 -2.87 -13.07 -6.36
CA HIS A 183 -1.86 -13.83 -5.61
C HIS A 183 -1.33 -15.01 -6.43
N GLY A 184 -0.04 -15.30 -6.28
CA GLY A 184 0.57 -16.50 -6.83
C GLY A 184 0.24 -17.74 -5.99
N ARG A 185 -0.12 -18.86 -6.61
CA ARG A 185 -0.41 -20.13 -5.90
C ARG A 185 0.82 -20.68 -5.18
N ASN A 186 2.00 -20.40 -5.71
CA ASN A 186 3.28 -20.90 -5.20
C ASN A 186 4.07 -19.82 -4.45
N ASP A 187 3.38 -18.75 -3.97
CA ASP A 187 4.01 -17.68 -3.21
C ASP A 187 4.58 -18.23 -1.89
N ASP A 188 5.91 -18.26 -1.79
CA ASP A 188 6.67 -18.75 -0.63
C ASP A 188 6.99 -17.66 0.41
N LYS A 189 6.73 -16.39 0.09
CA LYS A 189 6.96 -15.23 0.99
C LYS A 189 5.69 -14.86 1.77
N VAL A 190 4.57 -14.83 1.06
CA VAL A 190 3.26 -14.56 1.63
C VAL A 190 2.29 -15.62 1.12
N ARG A 191 1.93 -16.57 1.97
CA ARG A 191 1.00 -17.63 1.60
C ARG A 191 -0.37 -17.06 1.29
N PHE A 192 -0.99 -17.53 0.19
CA PHE A 192 -2.26 -16.99 -0.30
C PHE A 192 -3.47 -17.34 0.58
N GLU A 193 -3.37 -18.39 1.41
CA GLU A 193 -4.49 -18.88 2.23
C GLU A 193 -5.05 -17.78 3.14
N GLY A 194 -4.17 -17.01 3.80
CA GLY A 194 -4.61 -15.90 4.66
C GLY A 194 -5.27 -14.76 3.88
N GLN A 195 -4.89 -14.54 2.60
CA GLN A 195 -5.58 -13.60 1.73
C GLN A 195 -6.93 -14.15 1.28
N LYS A 196 -7.02 -15.45 0.99
CA LYS A 196 -8.28 -16.12 0.65
C LYS A 196 -9.29 -15.98 1.79
N GLU A 197 -8.89 -16.29 3.02
CA GLU A 197 -9.72 -16.11 4.22
C GLU A 197 -10.23 -14.67 4.36
N ALA A 198 -9.35 -13.68 4.16
CA ALA A 198 -9.72 -12.27 4.23
C ALA A 198 -10.78 -11.90 3.17
N ILE A 199 -10.62 -12.36 1.92
CA ILE A 199 -11.59 -12.10 0.85
C ILE A 199 -12.92 -12.83 1.11
N GLU A 200 -12.90 -14.04 1.62
CA GLU A 200 -14.11 -14.79 2.01
C GLU A 200 -14.87 -14.07 3.14
N GLN A 201 -14.15 -13.53 4.14
CA GLN A 201 -14.74 -12.70 5.18
C GLN A 201 -15.38 -11.44 4.62
N LEU A 202 -14.69 -10.69 3.75
CA LEU A 202 -15.22 -9.49 3.10
C LEU A 202 -16.49 -9.81 2.30
N LYS A 203 -16.49 -10.89 1.52
CA LYS A 203 -17.68 -11.37 0.79
C LYS A 203 -18.85 -11.71 1.72
N SER A 204 -18.60 -12.42 2.82
CA SER A 204 -19.63 -12.79 3.79
C SER A 204 -20.29 -11.59 4.46
N LYS A 205 -19.57 -10.45 4.51
CA LYS A 205 -20.09 -9.16 5.00
C LYS A 205 -20.73 -8.31 3.89
N GLY A 206 -20.86 -8.84 2.67
CA GLY A 206 -21.53 -8.21 1.54
C GLY A 206 -20.70 -7.19 0.77
N LEU A 207 -19.35 -7.26 0.84
CA LEU A 207 -18.46 -6.42 0.06
C LEU A 207 -18.20 -7.03 -1.31
N ASN A 208 -18.06 -6.16 -2.32
CA ASN A 208 -17.63 -6.55 -3.66
C ASN A 208 -16.12 -6.81 -3.63
N SER A 209 -15.75 -8.05 -3.40
CA SER A 209 -14.35 -8.46 -3.27
C SER A 209 -14.09 -9.76 -4.02
N GLU A 210 -12.91 -9.89 -4.65
CA GLU A 210 -12.53 -11.07 -5.40
C GLU A 210 -11.05 -11.42 -5.22
N LEU A 211 -10.73 -12.71 -5.33
CA LEU A 211 -9.38 -13.23 -5.34
C LEU A 211 -9.09 -13.90 -6.68
N LYS A 212 -8.05 -13.45 -7.36
CA LYS A 212 -7.45 -14.08 -8.53
C LYS A 212 -6.19 -14.82 -8.11
N LEU A 213 -6.22 -16.15 -8.23
CA LEU A 213 -5.06 -17.01 -8.00
C LEU A 213 -4.43 -17.37 -9.33
N LEU A 214 -3.20 -16.95 -9.53
CA LEU A 214 -2.42 -17.19 -10.73
C LEU A 214 -1.34 -18.26 -10.48
N ASP A 215 -0.97 -18.99 -11.53
CA ASP A 215 0.19 -19.87 -11.47
C ASP A 215 1.45 -19.00 -11.48
N GLY A 216 2.10 -18.90 -10.34
CA GLY A 216 3.25 -18.02 -10.11
C GLY A 216 3.65 -17.97 -8.65
N ASN A 217 4.76 -17.28 -8.40
CA ASN A 217 5.37 -17.11 -7.08
C ASN A 217 5.01 -15.72 -6.48
N HIS A 218 5.90 -15.20 -5.62
CA HIS A 218 5.81 -13.85 -5.08
C HIS A 218 6.28 -12.82 -6.11
N ASP A 219 5.51 -12.56 -7.14
CA ASP A 219 5.92 -11.69 -8.24
C ASP A 219 4.85 -10.65 -8.63
N PHE A 220 5.29 -9.67 -9.43
CA PHE A 220 4.44 -8.66 -10.06
C PHE A 220 4.64 -8.73 -11.57
N SER A 221 4.31 -9.91 -12.13
CA SER A 221 4.53 -10.27 -13.53
C SER A 221 3.56 -9.60 -14.50
N SER A 222 3.82 -9.74 -15.79
CA SER A 222 2.92 -9.25 -16.84
C SER A 222 1.52 -9.85 -16.74
N LYS A 223 1.39 -11.13 -16.36
CA LYS A 223 0.09 -11.78 -16.12
C LYS A 223 -0.69 -11.12 -14.99
N VAL A 224 -0.01 -10.79 -13.88
CA VAL A 224 -0.62 -10.05 -12.76
C VAL A 224 -1.11 -8.69 -13.23
N ILE A 225 -0.30 -7.96 -14.00
CA ILE A 225 -0.65 -6.64 -14.54
C ILE A 225 -1.87 -6.75 -15.48
N GLU A 226 -1.90 -7.74 -16.36
CA GLU A 226 -3.01 -7.99 -17.29
C GLU A 226 -4.33 -8.25 -16.56
N GLU A 227 -4.32 -9.08 -15.52
CA GLU A 227 -5.51 -9.31 -14.68
C GLU A 227 -6.00 -8.03 -13.99
N ILE A 228 -5.07 -7.22 -13.47
CA ILE A 228 -5.43 -5.95 -12.83
C ILE A 228 -5.99 -4.97 -13.84
N VAL A 229 -5.38 -4.81 -15.01
CA VAL A 229 -5.85 -3.92 -16.08
C VAL A 229 -7.24 -4.35 -16.55
N SER A 230 -7.47 -5.64 -16.79
CA SER A 230 -8.77 -6.18 -17.16
C SER A 230 -9.84 -5.90 -16.10
N TRP A 231 -9.48 -6.09 -14.83
CA TRP A 231 -10.37 -5.77 -13.72
C TRP A 231 -10.66 -4.27 -13.64
N MET A 232 -9.66 -3.42 -13.78
CA MET A 232 -9.84 -1.97 -13.79
C MET A 232 -10.76 -1.53 -14.94
N GLN A 233 -10.63 -2.11 -16.14
CA GLN A 233 -11.55 -1.84 -17.25
C GLN A 233 -12.99 -2.21 -16.92
N SER A 234 -13.22 -3.32 -16.21
CA SER A 234 -14.54 -3.71 -15.71
C SER A 234 -15.12 -2.75 -14.65
N LYS A 235 -14.30 -1.85 -14.11
CA LYS A 235 -14.65 -0.79 -13.16
C LYS A 235 -14.56 0.60 -13.81
N ASP A 236 -14.76 0.70 -15.13
CA ASP A 236 -14.81 1.95 -15.90
C ASP A 236 -13.50 2.74 -15.95
N TYR A 237 -12.34 2.11 -15.77
CA TYR A 237 -11.04 2.71 -16.07
C TYR A 237 -10.80 2.62 -17.57
N LYS A 238 -10.56 3.77 -18.22
CA LYS A 238 -10.33 3.85 -19.66
C LYS A 238 -8.84 3.71 -19.99
N ILE A 239 -8.52 2.99 -21.05
CA ILE A 239 -7.18 2.96 -21.64
C ILE A 239 -7.07 4.13 -22.62
N THR A 240 -5.92 4.81 -22.64
CA THR A 240 -5.61 5.92 -23.56
C THR A 240 -5.11 5.40 -24.89
#